data_e0f0274c6d9bd257b68ec909f1728110
#
_entry.id   e0f0274c6d9bd257b68ec909f1728110
#
_cell.length_a   1.000
_cell.length_b   1.000
_cell.length_c   1.000
_cell.angle_alpha   90.00
_cell.angle_beta   90.00
_cell.angle_gamma   90.00
#
_symmetry.space_group_name_H-M   'P 1'
#
loop_
_entity.id
_entity.type
_entity.pdbx_description
1 polymer ?
#
loop_
_entity_poly.entity_id
_entity_poly.type
_entity_poly.pdbx_seq_one_letter_code
_entity_poly.pdbx_strand_id
1 'polypeptide(L)'
;MAELSQEQRQEWLASLGRRMRATPSPGPGSPLVQELREVARGCRLPLVDGIERQLGPFDPKHLAALLEVPRERFVRVEDIERSAEDVPLPLDDQGLATISAPHAYCLSYRLLALARGDLLVELGSGSGYGAAMAAFIVEGAGRVLTFEIDEELAAWAARSIDGTPNAHVVRADAMTSAPLWGAAKKVVATFAVNVLPAAWVDALPEGGRLVAPVGPSDRDQKLVLAVRRHGRVVESEHGAVRYVRNRSAR
;
A
#
# COMPACT_ATOMS: atom_id res chain seq x y z
N MET A 1 -5.73 -5.23 28.70
CA MET A 1 -6.73 -4.14 28.68
C MET A 1 -8.09 -4.77 28.43
N ALA A 2 -9.09 -4.46 29.27
CA ALA A 2 -10.45 -4.95 29.10
C ALA A 2 -10.99 -4.55 27.71
N GLU A 3 -11.84 -5.39 27.15
CA GLU A 3 -12.45 -5.21 25.84
C GLU A 3 -13.24 -3.91 25.76
N LEU A 4 -12.63 -2.87 25.23
CA LEU A 4 -13.34 -1.64 24.89
C LEU A 4 -14.32 -1.94 23.76
N SER A 5 -15.54 -1.39 23.83
CA SER A 5 -16.47 -1.42 22.71
C SER A 5 -15.91 -0.71 21.49
N GLN A 6 -16.47 -0.96 20.30
CA GLN A 6 -16.03 -0.28 19.08
C GLN A 6 -16.16 1.24 19.18
N GLU A 7 -17.24 1.72 19.79
CA GLU A 7 -17.49 3.15 20.04
C GLU A 7 -16.44 3.75 20.98
N GLN A 8 -16.14 3.08 22.08
CA GLN A 8 -15.09 3.49 23.03
C GLN A 8 -13.70 3.54 22.37
N ARG A 9 -13.39 2.62 21.43
CA ARG A 9 -12.13 2.62 20.69
C ARG A 9 -12.06 3.80 19.72
N GLN A 10 -13.15 4.11 19.01
CA GLN A 10 -13.22 5.27 18.12
C GLN A 10 -13.08 6.58 18.88
N GLU A 11 -13.78 6.73 20.00
CA GLU A 11 -13.70 7.91 20.85
C GLU A 11 -12.28 8.14 21.40
N TRP A 12 -11.62 7.04 21.73
CA TRP A 12 -10.26 7.06 22.22
C TRP A 12 -9.25 7.43 21.10
N LEU A 13 -9.40 6.88 19.88
CA LEU A 13 -8.61 7.28 18.72
C LEU A 13 -8.79 8.78 18.40
N ALA A 14 -10.03 9.27 18.46
CA ALA A 14 -10.34 10.68 18.29
C ALA A 14 -9.63 11.57 19.33
N SER A 15 -9.64 11.16 20.59
CA SER A 15 -8.90 11.83 21.66
C SER A 15 -7.41 11.84 21.40
N LEU A 16 -6.86 10.71 20.97
CA LEU A 16 -5.45 10.56 20.70
C LEU A 16 -5.00 11.38 19.49
N GLY A 17 -5.80 11.40 18.42
CA GLY A 17 -5.60 12.26 17.26
C GLY A 17 -5.53 13.74 17.64
N ARG A 18 -6.44 14.19 18.53
CA ARG A 18 -6.40 15.57 19.07
C ARG A 18 -5.09 15.85 19.86
N ARG A 19 -4.66 14.89 20.69
CA ARG A 19 -3.40 15.02 21.48
C ARG A 19 -2.17 15.06 20.56
N MET A 20 -2.17 14.26 19.49
CA MET A 20 -1.07 14.28 18.50
C MET A 20 -1.00 15.58 17.71
N ARG A 21 -2.14 16.17 17.34
CA ARG A 21 -2.20 17.49 16.70
C ARG A 21 -1.68 18.60 17.61
N ALA A 22 -1.91 18.48 18.92
CA ALA A 22 -1.46 19.45 19.91
C ALA A 22 0.03 19.28 20.30
N THR A 23 0.67 18.19 19.92
CA THR A 23 2.06 17.89 20.30
C THR A 23 2.96 18.07 19.08
N PRO A 24 3.89 19.03 19.07
CA PRO A 24 4.79 19.21 17.94
C PRO A 24 5.61 17.93 17.70
N SER A 25 5.39 17.29 16.55
CA SER A 25 6.16 16.15 16.03
C SER A 25 6.52 15.10 17.09
N PRO A 26 5.56 14.33 17.65
CA PRO A 26 5.90 13.29 18.61
C PRO A 26 6.81 12.27 17.94
N GLY A 27 8.01 12.08 18.47
CA GLY A 27 8.97 11.11 17.94
C GLY A 27 8.39 9.68 17.95
N PRO A 28 8.86 8.78 17.09
CA PRO A 28 8.32 7.43 16.93
C PRO A 28 8.39 6.56 18.20
N GLY A 29 9.23 6.92 19.17
CA GLY A 29 9.36 6.28 20.47
C GLY A 29 8.57 6.95 21.60
N SER A 30 7.79 8.01 21.33
CA SER A 30 7.04 8.70 22.36
C SER A 30 5.96 7.80 22.97
N PRO A 31 5.62 7.95 24.28
CA PRO A 31 4.52 7.21 24.91
C PRO A 31 3.20 7.37 24.15
N LEU A 32 2.95 8.55 23.60
CA LEU A 32 1.76 8.86 22.81
C LEU A 32 1.68 8.01 21.54
N VAL A 33 2.79 7.81 20.83
CA VAL A 33 2.85 6.97 19.63
C VAL A 33 2.72 5.50 19.99
N GLN A 34 3.28 5.05 21.12
CA GLN A 34 3.13 3.67 21.58
C GLN A 34 1.68 3.38 21.98
N GLU A 35 1.06 4.26 22.73
CA GLU A 35 -0.35 4.19 23.10
C GLU A 35 -1.24 4.12 21.85
N LEU A 36 -0.97 4.93 20.82
CA LEU A 36 -1.67 4.90 19.54
C LEU A 36 -1.61 3.51 18.86
N ARG A 37 -0.43 2.91 18.83
CA ARG A 37 -0.22 1.60 18.20
C ARG A 37 -1.06 0.50 18.84
N GLU A 38 -1.14 0.47 20.18
CA GLU A 38 -1.88 -0.55 20.91
C GLU A 38 -3.39 -0.49 20.63
N VAL A 39 -3.94 0.71 20.62
CA VAL A 39 -5.38 0.88 20.37
C VAL A 39 -5.74 0.73 18.90
N ALA A 40 -4.93 1.29 18.01
CA ALA A 40 -5.14 1.14 16.57
C ALA A 40 -5.10 -0.35 16.14
N ARG A 41 -4.24 -1.18 16.77
CA ARG A 41 -4.25 -2.64 16.55
C ARG A 41 -5.59 -3.27 16.90
N GLY A 42 -6.19 -2.89 18.03
CA GLY A 42 -7.52 -3.34 18.44
C GLY A 42 -8.63 -2.91 17.48
N CYS A 43 -8.50 -1.73 16.85
CA CYS A 43 -9.45 -1.24 15.85
C CYS A 43 -9.29 -1.92 14.49
N ARG A 44 -8.11 -2.43 14.16
CA ARG A 44 -7.85 -3.12 12.88
C ARG A 44 -8.46 -4.53 12.81
N LEU A 45 -8.71 -5.21 13.92
CA LEU A 45 -9.33 -6.53 13.91
C LEU A 45 -10.69 -6.55 13.21
N PRO A 46 -11.67 -5.70 13.55
CA PRO A 46 -12.95 -5.66 12.84
C PRO A 46 -12.82 -5.31 11.35
N LEU A 47 -11.84 -4.45 11.00
CA LEU A 47 -11.53 -4.12 9.61
C LEU A 47 -11.07 -5.36 8.84
N VAL A 48 -10.13 -6.13 9.38
CA VAL A 48 -9.59 -7.34 8.76
C VAL A 48 -10.67 -8.39 8.59
N ASP A 49 -11.48 -8.64 9.62
CA ASP A 49 -12.62 -9.56 9.57
C ASP A 49 -13.67 -9.14 8.53
N GLY A 50 -13.89 -7.84 8.38
CA GLY A 50 -14.78 -7.28 7.36
C GLY A 50 -14.27 -7.53 5.94
N ILE A 51 -12.99 -7.25 5.70
CA ILE A 51 -12.32 -7.47 4.41
C ILE A 51 -12.34 -8.96 4.04
N GLU A 52 -12.00 -9.85 4.99
CA GLU A 52 -12.00 -11.29 4.75
C GLU A 52 -13.38 -11.81 4.40
N ARG A 53 -14.43 -11.39 5.12
CA ARG A 53 -15.82 -11.82 4.86
C ARG A 53 -16.34 -11.36 3.51
N GLN A 54 -15.97 -10.16 3.06
CA GLN A 54 -16.54 -9.55 1.85
C GLN A 54 -15.79 -9.95 0.59
N LEU A 55 -14.47 -10.11 0.68
CA LEU A 55 -13.57 -10.19 -0.47
C LEU A 55 -12.65 -11.40 -0.45
N GLY A 56 -12.63 -12.15 0.67
CA GLY A 56 -11.79 -13.33 0.86
C GLY A 56 -12.15 -14.51 -0.07
N PRO A 57 -11.47 -15.63 0.04
CA PRO A 57 -10.38 -15.84 0.98
C PRO A 57 -9.07 -15.14 0.59
N PHE A 58 -8.30 -14.74 1.60
CA PHE A 58 -6.95 -14.21 1.45
C PHE A 58 -5.91 -15.14 2.09
N ASP A 59 -4.64 -14.98 1.69
CA ASP A 59 -3.54 -15.60 2.40
C ASP A 59 -3.49 -15.04 3.84
N PRO A 60 -3.39 -15.90 4.89
CA PRO A 60 -3.31 -15.44 6.27
C PRO A 60 -2.18 -14.43 6.52
N LYS A 61 -1.09 -14.50 5.75
CA LYS A 61 0.02 -13.55 5.85
C LYS A 61 -0.35 -12.16 5.35
N HIS A 62 -1.23 -12.06 4.32
CA HIS A 62 -1.74 -10.78 3.84
C HIS A 62 -2.63 -10.11 4.89
N LEU A 63 -3.48 -10.87 5.56
CA LEU A 63 -4.31 -10.37 6.65
C LEU A 63 -3.47 -9.98 7.88
N ALA A 64 -2.46 -10.79 8.21
CA ALA A 64 -1.52 -10.47 9.27
C ALA A 64 -0.77 -9.15 9.00
N ALA A 65 -0.43 -8.85 7.73
CA ALA A 65 0.19 -7.58 7.38
C ALA A 65 -0.71 -6.38 7.70
N LEU A 66 -2.04 -6.48 7.46
CA LEU A 66 -3.00 -5.44 7.86
C LEU A 66 -3.05 -5.21 9.37
N LEU A 67 -2.87 -6.27 10.15
CA LEU A 67 -2.89 -6.19 11.62
C LEU A 67 -1.59 -5.63 12.18
N GLU A 68 -0.45 -6.05 11.65
CA GLU A 68 0.86 -5.81 12.24
C GLU A 68 1.51 -4.52 11.73
N VAL A 69 1.24 -4.11 10.48
CA VAL A 69 1.78 -2.87 9.91
C VAL A 69 0.87 -1.69 10.30
N PRO A 70 1.33 -0.76 11.14
CA PRO A 70 0.50 0.29 11.72
C PRO A 70 0.19 1.39 10.68
N ARG A 71 -0.96 1.31 9.99
CA ARG A 71 -1.39 2.25 8.95
C ARG A 71 -1.44 3.70 9.43
N GLU A 72 -1.70 3.92 10.71
CA GLU A 72 -1.69 5.25 11.36
C GLU A 72 -0.34 5.98 11.29
N ARG A 73 0.75 5.28 11.01
CA ARG A 73 2.08 5.89 10.77
C ARG A 73 2.26 6.43 9.36
N PHE A 74 1.38 6.05 8.45
CA PHE A 74 1.46 6.30 7.02
C PHE A 74 0.37 7.24 6.50
N VAL A 75 -0.42 7.78 7.39
CA VAL A 75 -1.47 8.77 7.10
C VAL A 75 -1.08 10.13 7.63
N ARG A 76 -1.77 11.17 7.19
CA ARG A 76 -1.65 12.52 7.75
C ARG A 76 -2.18 12.52 9.18
N VAL A 77 -1.68 13.43 10.01
CA VAL A 77 -2.06 13.50 11.43
C VAL A 77 -3.57 13.69 11.62
N GLU A 78 -4.20 14.48 10.74
CA GLU A 78 -5.63 14.71 10.72
C GLU A 78 -6.47 13.47 10.35
N ASP A 79 -5.88 12.48 9.68
CA ASP A 79 -6.55 11.28 9.22
C ASP A 79 -6.27 10.03 10.10
N ILE A 80 -5.53 10.19 11.20
CA ILE A 80 -5.18 9.07 12.09
C ILE A 80 -6.43 8.33 12.60
N GLU A 81 -7.49 9.06 12.95
CA GLU A 81 -8.76 8.49 13.42
C GLU A 81 -9.40 7.55 12.39
N ARG A 82 -9.18 7.83 11.10
CA ARG A 82 -9.71 7.08 9.97
C ARG A 82 -8.78 5.97 9.50
N SER A 83 -7.62 5.82 10.12
CA SER A 83 -6.60 4.85 9.68
C SER A 83 -7.07 3.38 9.75
N ALA A 84 -8.06 3.09 10.60
CA ALA A 84 -8.70 1.77 10.70
C ALA A 84 -9.95 1.59 9.82
N GLU A 85 -10.30 2.58 8.98
CA GLU A 85 -11.39 2.47 8.00
C GLU A 85 -10.88 1.84 6.69
N ASP A 86 -11.75 1.10 6.00
CA ASP A 86 -11.44 0.55 4.68
C ASP A 86 -11.73 1.55 3.55
N VAL A 87 -11.06 2.70 3.63
CA VAL A 87 -11.17 3.80 2.66
C VAL A 87 -9.80 4.34 2.27
N PRO A 88 -9.65 4.93 1.07
CA PRO A 88 -8.44 5.69 0.75
C PRO A 88 -8.42 6.99 1.56
N LEU A 89 -7.21 7.44 1.94
CA LEU A 89 -7.02 8.70 2.66
C LEU A 89 -6.03 9.59 1.89
N PRO A 90 -6.20 10.93 1.92
CA PRO A 90 -5.32 11.84 1.21
C PRO A 90 -3.91 11.86 1.82
N LEU A 91 -2.90 12.04 0.98
CA LEU A 91 -1.51 12.25 1.39
C LEU A 91 -1.05 13.69 1.10
N ASP A 92 -1.81 14.41 0.27
CA ASP A 92 -1.58 15.82 -0.05
C ASP A 92 -2.89 16.64 0.05
N ASP A 93 -2.79 17.95 0.06
CA ASP A 93 -3.94 18.85 0.14
C ASP A 93 -4.75 18.93 -1.16
N GLN A 94 -4.17 18.48 -2.27
CA GLN A 94 -4.78 18.54 -3.60
C GLN A 94 -5.56 17.27 -3.95
N GLY A 95 -5.43 16.20 -3.13
CA GLY A 95 -6.04 14.89 -3.39
C GLY A 95 -5.42 14.16 -4.60
N LEU A 96 -4.18 14.52 -4.95
CA LEU A 96 -3.44 13.92 -6.07
C LEU A 96 -2.65 12.68 -5.67
N ALA A 97 -2.45 12.49 -4.37
CA ALA A 97 -1.88 11.29 -3.77
C ALA A 97 -2.78 10.80 -2.64
N THR A 98 -2.92 9.49 -2.57
CA THR A 98 -3.68 8.82 -1.52
C THR A 98 -2.96 7.56 -1.05
N ILE A 99 -3.07 7.26 0.24
CA ILE A 99 -2.89 5.88 0.70
C ILE A 99 -4.14 5.09 0.32
N SER A 100 -3.98 3.98 -0.38
CA SER A 100 -5.11 3.16 -0.83
C SER A 100 -5.90 2.57 0.35
N ALA A 101 -7.14 2.16 0.09
CA ALA A 101 -7.93 1.41 1.06
C ALA A 101 -7.23 0.08 1.41
N PRO A 102 -7.30 -0.38 2.66
CA PRO A 102 -6.67 -1.62 3.11
C PRO A 102 -6.95 -2.85 2.24
N HIS A 103 -8.21 -3.06 1.82
CA HIS A 103 -8.58 -4.18 0.95
C HIS A 103 -7.85 -4.18 -0.39
N ALA A 104 -7.53 -3.01 -0.93
CA ALA A 104 -6.89 -2.89 -2.25
C ALA A 104 -5.48 -3.50 -2.27
N TYR A 105 -4.74 -3.40 -1.16
CA TYR A 105 -3.44 -4.06 -1.01
C TYR A 105 -3.60 -5.59 -0.98
N CYS A 106 -4.54 -6.11 -0.19
CA CYS A 106 -4.80 -7.55 -0.13
C CYS A 106 -5.22 -8.13 -1.47
N LEU A 107 -6.09 -7.44 -2.22
CA LEU A 107 -6.48 -7.84 -3.58
C LEU A 107 -5.28 -7.89 -4.51
N SER A 108 -4.45 -6.85 -4.51
CA SER A 108 -3.26 -6.77 -5.35
C SER A 108 -2.26 -7.87 -5.00
N TYR A 109 -1.98 -8.11 -3.73
CA TYR A 109 -1.04 -9.14 -3.29
C TYR A 109 -1.55 -10.56 -3.57
N ARG A 110 -2.87 -10.80 -3.44
CA ARG A 110 -3.49 -12.05 -3.87
C ARG A 110 -3.32 -12.30 -5.36
N LEU A 111 -3.59 -11.29 -6.19
CA LEU A 111 -3.42 -11.38 -7.64
C LEU A 111 -1.96 -11.58 -8.04
N LEU A 112 -1.03 -10.97 -7.34
CA LEU A 112 0.40 -11.21 -7.51
C LEU A 112 0.82 -12.61 -7.02
N ALA A 113 0.03 -13.27 -6.16
CA ALA A 113 0.45 -14.40 -5.36
C ALA A 113 1.75 -14.07 -4.61
N LEU A 114 1.74 -12.92 -3.91
CA LEU A 114 2.90 -12.43 -3.17
C LEU A 114 3.17 -13.33 -1.97
N ALA A 115 4.41 -13.80 -1.83
CA ALA A 115 4.81 -14.76 -0.82
C ALA A 115 6.21 -14.46 -0.27
N ARG A 116 6.57 -15.18 0.79
CA ARG A 116 7.90 -15.13 1.41
C ARG A 116 9.00 -15.35 0.37
N GLY A 117 10.02 -14.51 0.41
CA GLY A 117 11.19 -14.58 -0.46
C GLY A 117 11.02 -13.88 -1.82
N ASP A 118 9.84 -13.36 -2.14
CA ASP A 118 9.63 -12.64 -3.39
C ASP A 118 10.39 -11.31 -3.44
N LEU A 119 10.78 -10.91 -4.65
CA LEU A 119 11.16 -9.54 -4.97
C LEU A 119 9.93 -8.83 -5.55
N LEU A 120 9.39 -7.87 -4.80
CA LEU A 120 8.31 -6.99 -5.24
C LEU A 120 8.85 -5.65 -5.73
N VAL A 121 8.34 -5.19 -6.84
CA VAL A 121 8.42 -3.81 -7.30
C VAL A 121 7.05 -3.14 -7.11
N GLU A 122 7.02 -2.04 -6.36
CA GLU A 122 5.86 -1.18 -6.20
C GLU A 122 6.08 0.14 -6.94
N LEU A 123 5.13 0.53 -7.78
CA LEU A 123 5.13 1.76 -8.55
C LEU A 123 4.13 2.74 -7.94
N GLY A 124 4.64 3.78 -7.31
CA GLY A 124 3.90 4.74 -6.49
C GLY A 124 3.98 4.37 -5.00
N SER A 125 5.04 4.83 -4.31
CA SER A 125 5.22 4.58 -2.88
C SER A 125 4.15 5.26 -2.01
N GLY A 126 3.73 6.46 -2.41
CA GLY A 126 2.96 7.33 -1.56
C GLY A 126 3.67 7.56 -0.22
N SER A 127 3.02 7.21 0.88
CA SER A 127 3.62 7.27 2.23
C SER A 127 4.47 6.04 2.61
N GLY A 128 4.55 5.00 1.75
CA GLY A 128 5.31 3.77 2.00
C GLY A 128 4.53 2.64 2.66
N TYR A 129 3.22 2.76 2.85
CA TYR A 129 2.41 1.73 3.53
C TYR A 129 2.40 0.40 2.76
N GLY A 130 2.20 0.45 1.43
CA GLY A 130 2.24 -0.75 0.59
C GLY A 130 3.60 -1.45 0.69
N ALA A 131 4.68 -0.69 0.59
CA ALA A 131 6.03 -1.24 0.75
C ALA A 131 6.25 -1.90 2.12
N ALA A 132 5.76 -1.29 3.20
CA ALA A 132 5.86 -1.86 4.55
C ALA A 132 5.06 -3.16 4.70
N MET A 133 3.82 -3.19 4.17
CA MET A 133 3.00 -4.41 4.15
C MET A 133 3.66 -5.52 3.33
N ALA A 134 4.13 -5.20 2.13
CA ALA A 134 4.82 -6.15 1.27
C ALA A 134 6.09 -6.70 1.94
N ALA A 135 6.89 -5.83 2.57
CA ALA A 135 8.09 -6.23 3.31
C ALA A 135 7.80 -7.21 4.45
N PHE A 136 6.67 -7.02 5.16
CA PHE A 136 6.18 -7.97 6.17
C PHE A 136 5.83 -9.32 5.54
N ILE A 137 5.19 -9.32 4.36
CA ILE A 137 4.77 -10.55 3.67
C ILE A 137 5.97 -11.33 3.13
N VAL A 138 6.90 -10.64 2.44
CA VAL A 138 8.06 -11.32 1.81
C VAL A 138 9.14 -11.69 2.82
N GLU A 139 9.11 -11.14 4.03
CA GLU A 139 10.07 -11.36 5.13
C GLU A 139 11.53 -11.05 4.75
N GLY A 140 12.48 -11.33 5.62
CA GLY A 140 13.90 -11.05 5.40
C GLY A 140 14.55 -11.78 4.23
N ALA A 141 13.90 -12.82 3.70
CA ALA A 141 14.36 -13.55 2.52
C ALA A 141 13.97 -12.85 1.20
N GLY A 142 12.95 -11.98 1.23
CA GLY A 142 12.48 -11.20 0.10
C GLY A 142 12.93 -9.73 0.15
N ARG A 143 12.59 -8.99 -0.89
CA ARG A 143 12.89 -7.56 -1.00
C ARG A 143 11.73 -6.79 -1.62
N VAL A 144 11.63 -5.51 -1.27
CA VAL A 144 10.68 -4.56 -1.85
C VAL A 144 11.44 -3.35 -2.38
N LEU A 145 11.26 -3.05 -3.66
CA LEU A 145 11.69 -1.79 -4.26
C LEU A 145 10.43 -0.98 -4.56
N THR A 146 10.31 0.19 -3.96
CA THR A 146 9.17 1.07 -4.20
C THR A 146 9.63 2.38 -4.82
N PHE A 147 8.92 2.82 -5.88
CA PHE A 147 9.27 3.97 -6.70
C PHE A 147 8.30 5.12 -6.46
N GLU A 148 8.83 6.32 -6.27
CA GLU A 148 8.02 7.54 -6.12
C GLU A 148 8.64 8.68 -6.93
N ILE A 149 7.79 9.39 -7.67
CA ILE A 149 8.22 10.52 -8.48
C ILE A 149 8.27 11.83 -7.68
N ASP A 150 7.35 11.95 -6.71
CA ASP A 150 7.26 13.11 -5.86
C ASP A 150 8.34 13.07 -4.76
N GLU A 151 9.09 14.17 -4.62
CA GLU A 151 10.21 14.25 -3.68
C GLU A 151 9.77 14.19 -2.22
N GLU A 152 8.69 14.90 -1.88
CA GLU A 152 8.19 14.96 -0.51
C GLU A 152 7.60 13.62 -0.06
N LEU A 153 6.83 12.97 -0.96
CA LEU A 153 6.31 11.64 -0.72
C LEU A 153 7.41 10.58 -0.66
N ALA A 154 8.41 10.64 -1.54
CA ALA A 154 9.55 9.74 -1.48
C ALA A 154 10.31 9.87 -0.15
N ALA A 155 10.54 11.10 0.32
CA ALA A 155 11.14 11.37 1.61
C ALA A 155 10.24 10.90 2.78
N TRP A 156 8.93 11.08 2.68
CA TRP A 156 7.99 10.55 3.68
C TRP A 156 8.02 9.02 3.72
N ALA A 157 7.89 8.36 2.56
CA ALA A 157 7.99 6.91 2.47
C ALA A 157 9.29 6.39 3.10
N ALA A 158 10.44 6.97 2.76
CA ALA A 158 11.73 6.57 3.29
C ALA A 158 11.78 6.66 4.82
N ARG A 159 11.26 7.75 5.40
CA ARG A 159 11.16 7.89 6.88
C ARG A 159 10.18 6.89 7.49
N SER A 160 9.08 6.59 6.80
CA SER A 160 8.04 5.70 7.32
C SER A 160 8.47 4.24 7.37
N ILE A 161 9.30 3.80 6.40
CA ILE A 161 9.83 2.44 6.35
C ILE A 161 11.22 2.32 6.98
N ASP A 162 11.75 3.39 7.59
CA ASP A 162 13.00 3.32 8.33
C ASP A 162 12.93 2.23 9.40
N GLY A 163 13.96 1.38 9.46
CA GLY A 163 13.95 0.16 10.27
C GLY A 163 13.31 -1.07 9.61
N THR A 164 12.91 -0.98 8.32
CA THR A 164 12.45 -2.12 7.51
C THR A 164 13.54 -2.51 6.51
N PRO A 165 14.49 -3.38 6.86
CA PRO A 165 15.76 -3.55 6.13
C PRO A 165 15.60 -4.16 4.73
N ASN A 166 14.45 -4.77 4.43
CA ASN A 166 14.14 -5.38 3.15
C ASN A 166 13.25 -4.54 2.24
N ALA A 167 12.98 -3.26 2.59
CA ALA A 167 12.23 -2.32 1.76
C ALA A 167 13.07 -1.07 1.46
N HIS A 168 13.07 -0.63 0.20
CA HIS A 168 13.87 0.51 -0.26
C HIS A 168 13.05 1.41 -1.17
N VAL A 169 13.05 2.71 -0.86
CA VAL A 169 12.44 3.76 -1.69
C VAL A 169 13.44 4.24 -2.73
N VAL A 170 13.00 4.31 -3.98
CA VAL A 170 13.75 4.86 -5.09
C VAL A 170 13.00 6.06 -5.65
N ARG A 171 13.59 7.27 -5.57
CA ARG A 171 12.99 8.44 -6.23
C ARG A 171 13.21 8.34 -7.73
N ALA A 172 12.19 7.96 -8.47
CA ALA A 172 12.22 7.86 -9.93
C ALA A 172 10.80 7.85 -10.51
N ASP A 173 10.70 8.20 -11.79
CA ASP A 173 9.46 8.04 -12.53
C ASP A 173 9.19 6.56 -12.81
N ALA A 174 8.09 6.05 -12.29
CA ALA A 174 7.64 4.69 -12.49
C ALA A 174 7.49 4.31 -13.97
N MET A 175 7.13 5.27 -14.83
CA MET A 175 6.93 5.02 -16.27
C MET A 175 8.23 4.66 -16.98
N THR A 176 9.37 5.08 -16.45
CA THR A 176 10.71 4.82 -17.01
C THR A 176 11.56 3.91 -16.13
N SER A 177 11.03 3.43 -15.00
CA SER A 177 11.79 2.67 -13.99
C SER A 177 12.04 1.21 -14.35
N ALA A 178 11.40 0.67 -15.39
CA ALA A 178 11.48 -0.76 -15.74
C ALA A 178 12.92 -1.34 -15.81
N PRO A 179 13.94 -0.62 -16.31
CA PRO A 179 15.32 -1.11 -16.30
C PRO A 179 15.90 -1.33 -14.90
N LEU A 180 15.31 -0.73 -13.87
CA LEU A 180 15.76 -0.83 -12.48
C LEU A 180 15.12 -1.99 -11.72
N TRP A 181 14.15 -2.72 -12.31
CA TRP A 181 13.39 -3.77 -11.62
C TRP A 181 14.18 -5.07 -11.45
N GLY A 182 15.27 -5.24 -12.20
CA GLY A 182 16.04 -6.47 -12.19
C GLY A 182 15.19 -7.68 -12.59
N ALA A 183 15.30 -8.77 -11.84
CA ALA A 183 14.56 -10.01 -12.08
C ALA A 183 13.24 -10.08 -11.30
N ALA A 184 12.62 -8.95 -10.95
CA ALA A 184 11.38 -8.92 -10.19
C ALA A 184 10.25 -9.63 -10.93
N LYS A 185 9.64 -10.61 -10.26
CA LYS A 185 8.48 -11.34 -10.79
C LYS A 185 7.15 -10.79 -10.28
N LYS A 186 7.17 -9.86 -9.37
CA LYS A 186 5.97 -9.27 -8.76
C LYS A 186 6.06 -7.75 -8.90
N VAL A 187 5.12 -7.18 -9.64
CA VAL A 187 5.04 -5.73 -9.87
C VAL A 187 3.62 -5.26 -9.57
N VAL A 188 3.49 -4.19 -8.80
CA VAL A 188 2.19 -3.54 -8.52
C VAL A 188 2.28 -2.05 -8.80
N ALA A 189 1.29 -1.50 -9.50
CA ALA A 189 1.11 -0.06 -9.62
C ALA A 189 -0.03 0.38 -8.68
N THR A 190 0.21 1.46 -7.94
CA THR A 190 -0.73 2.05 -6.98
C THR A 190 -1.40 3.32 -7.52
N PHE A 191 -1.25 3.58 -8.81
CA PHE A 191 -1.89 4.65 -9.58
C PHE A 191 -2.40 4.10 -10.91
N ALA A 192 -3.38 4.77 -11.50
CA ALA A 192 -3.99 4.33 -12.73
C ALA A 192 -3.24 4.82 -13.97
N VAL A 193 -3.18 3.95 -14.97
CA VAL A 193 -2.69 4.23 -16.33
C VAL A 193 -3.81 4.05 -17.36
N ASN A 194 -3.69 4.68 -18.53
CA ASN A 194 -4.70 4.52 -19.60
C ASN A 194 -4.67 3.10 -20.18
N VAL A 195 -3.47 2.60 -20.42
CA VAL A 195 -3.14 1.26 -20.89
C VAL A 195 -1.87 0.80 -20.18
N LEU A 196 -1.64 -0.51 -20.07
CA LEU A 196 -0.39 -1.02 -19.51
C LEU A 196 0.79 -0.55 -20.38
N PRO A 197 1.79 0.14 -19.80
CA PRO A 197 2.97 0.56 -20.55
C PRO A 197 3.73 -0.63 -21.11
N ALA A 198 4.10 -0.59 -22.40
CA ALA A 198 4.87 -1.65 -23.02
C ALA A 198 6.17 -1.95 -22.26
N ALA A 199 6.87 -0.90 -21.79
CA ALA A 199 8.09 -1.05 -21.00
C ALA A 199 7.88 -1.89 -19.73
N TRP A 200 6.72 -1.79 -19.07
CA TRP A 200 6.41 -2.60 -17.89
C TRP A 200 6.16 -4.06 -18.25
N VAL A 201 5.41 -4.25 -19.34
CA VAL A 201 5.07 -5.58 -19.85
C VAL A 201 6.33 -6.30 -20.33
N ASP A 202 7.20 -5.62 -21.08
CA ASP A 202 8.44 -6.19 -21.62
C ASP A 202 9.46 -6.54 -20.51
N ALA A 203 9.49 -5.78 -19.43
CA ALA A 203 10.37 -6.03 -18.28
C ALA A 203 9.97 -7.27 -17.45
N LEU A 204 8.73 -7.79 -17.59
CA LEU A 204 8.32 -8.96 -16.82
C LEU A 204 9.08 -10.21 -17.28
N PRO A 205 9.77 -10.94 -16.40
CA PRO A 205 10.36 -12.23 -16.74
C PRO A 205 9.28 -13.32 -16.88
N GLU A 206 9.65 -14.48 -17.39
CA GLU A 206 8.75 -15.64 -17.46
C GLU A 206 8.18 -15.99 -16.06
N GLY A 207 6.86 -16.17 -15.97
CA GLY A 207 6.12 -16.33 -14.72
C GLY A 207 5.91 -15.03 -13.95
N GLY A 208 6.38 -13.89 -14.48
CA GLY A 208 6.20 -12.55 -13.88
C GLY A 208 4.73 -12.14 -13.89
N ARG A 209 4.32 -11.41 -12.86
CA ARG A 209 2.95 -10.91 -12.62
C ARG A 209 2.99 -9.42 -12.35
N LEU A 210 2.13 -8.67 -13.02
CA LEU A 210 1.95 -7.24 -12.83
C LEU A 210 0.48 -6.95 -12.57
N VAL A 211 0.21 -6.20 -11.51
CA VAL A 211 -1.14 -5.72 -11.19
C VAL A 211 -1.16 -4.20 -11.27
N ALA A 212 -2.10 -3.66 -12.02
CA ALA A 212 -2.27 -2.22 -12.16
C ALA A 212 -3.73 -1.83 -12.36
N PRO A 213 -4.15 -0.65 -11.89
CA PRO A 213 -5.39 -0.02 -12.30
C PRO A 213 -5.24 0.53 -13.72
N VAL A 214 -6.12 0.08 -14.63
CA VAL A 214 -6.07 0.46 -16.04
C VAL A 214 -7.42 1.02 -16.47
N GLY A 215 -7.43 2.14 -17.17
CA GLY A 215 -8.64 2.72 -17.72
C GLY A 215 -8.48 4.17 -18.17
N PRO A 216 -9.32 4.63 -19.11
CA PRO A 216 -9.16 5.93 -19.77
C PRO A 216 -9.57 7.12 -18.88
N SER A 217 -10.36 6.89 -17.83
CA SER A 217 -10.86 7.93 -16.95
C SER A 217 -10.89 7.49 -15.50
N ASP A 218 -11.12 8.43 -14.58
CA ASP A 218 -11.23 8.13 -13.14
C ASP A 218 -12.48 7.28 -12.80
N ARG A 219 -13.41 7.12 -13.73
CA ARG A 219 -14.66 6.35 -13.55
C ARG A 219 -14.60 4.96 -14.20
N ASP A 220 -13.68 4.75 -15.15
CA ASP A 220 -13.62 3.53 -15.96
C ASP A 220 -12.27 2.82 -15.78
N GLN A 221 -11.91 2.56 -14.53
CA GLN A 221 -10.71 1.80 -14.22
C GLN A 221 -11.07 0.37 -13.83
N LYS A 222 -10.26 -0.58 -14.30
CA LYS A 222 -10.29 -1.98 -13.89
C LYS A 222 -8.97 -2.36 -13.25
N LEU A 223 -9.00 -3.20 -12.25
CA LEU A 223 -7.79 -3.82 -11.74
C LEU A 223 -7.39 -4.92 -12.73
N VAL A 224 -6.26 -4.73 -13.38
CA VAL A 224 -5.76 -5.65 -14.41
C VAL A 224 -4.57 -6.44 -13.86
N LEU A 225 -4.60 -7.75 -14.06
CA LEU A 225 -3.47 -8.64 -13.85
C LEU A 225 -2.90 -9.03 -15.21
N ALA A 226 -1.63 -8.73 -15.44
CA ALA A 226 -0.84 -9.21 -16.58
C ALA A 226 0.14 -10.29 -16.11
N VAL A 227 0.18 -11.42 -16.79
CA VAL A 227 1.07 -12.56 -16.48
C VAL A 227 1.85 -12.97 -17.72
N ARG A 228 3.18 -13.04 -17.62
CA ARG A 228 3.99 -13.60 -18.71
C ARG A 228 4.00 -15.12 -18.62
N ARG A 229 3.55 -15.77 -19.70
CA ARG A 229 3.52 -17.23 -19.84
C ARG A 229 3.92 -17.63 -21.26
N HIS A 230 4.89 -18.52 -21.39
CA HIS A 230 5.39 -19.01 -22.68
C HIS A 230 5.76 -17.88 -23.65
N GLY A 231 6.47 -16.87 -23.12
CA GLY A 231 6.92 -15.70 -23.87
C GLY A 231 5.83 -14.69 -24.23
N ARG A 232 4.56 -14.94 -23.86
CA ARG A 232 3.43 -14.03 -24.10
C ARG A 232 2.90 -13.45 -22.80
N VAL A 233 2.28 -12.28 -22.89
CA VAL A 233 1.58 -11.70 -21.74
C VAL A 233 0.08 -11.90 -21.91
N VAL A 234 -0.56 -12.42 -20.88
CA VAL A 234 -2.01 -12.63 -20.80
C VAL A 234 -2.55 -11.68 -19.74
N GLU A 235 -3.53 -10.87 -20.12
CA GLU A 235 -4.21 -9.92 -19.25
C GLU A 235 -5.57 -10.46 -18.80
N SER A 236 -5.98 -10.12 -17.58
CA SER A 236 -7.31 -10.41 -17.05
C SER A 236 -7.78 -9.26 -16.15
N GLU A 237 -9.08 -8.95 -16.22
CA GLU A 237 -9.72 -7.93 -15.40
C GLU A 237 -10.27 -8.52 -14.10
N HIS A 238 -10.10 -7.79 -12.99
CA HIS A 238 -10.47 -8.22 -11.64
C HIS A 238 -11.35 -7.20 -10.90
N GLY A 239 -12.31 -6.63 -11.61
CA GLY A 239 -13.30 -5.71 -11.06
C GLY A 239 -12.99 -4.24 -11.28
N ALA A 240 -14.01 -3.41 -11.06
CA ALA A 240 -13.90 -1.96 -11.15
C ALA A 240 -13.16 -1.42 -9.92
N VAL A 241 -12.27 -0.45 -10.16
CA VAL A 241 -11.49 0.21 -9.11
C VAL A 241 -11.42 1.71 -9.36
N ARG A 242 -10.95 2.47 -8.36
CA ARG A 242 -10.71 3.90 -8.48
C ARG A 242 -9.41 4.27 -7.80
N TYR A 243 -8.42 4.63 -8.60
CA TYR A 243 -7.11 5.07 -8.15
C TYR A 243 -6.80 6.48 -8.69
N VAL A 244 -5.91 7.19 -8.01
CA VAL A 244 -5.32 8.43 -8.53
C VAL A 244 -4.58 8.16 -9.84
N ARG A 245 -4.51 9.17 -10.70
CA ARG A 245 -3.86 9.05 -12.00
C ARG A 245 -2.34 9.20 -11.90
N ASN A 246 -1.64 8.61 -12.87
CA ASN A 246 -0.21 8.82 -13.05
C ASN A 246 0.11 10.32 -13.15
N ARG A 247 1.10 10.77 -12.37
CA ARG A 247 1.57 12.17 -12.35
C ARG A 247 2.50 12.53 -13.50
N SER A 248 3.22 11.57 -14.10
CA SER A 248 4.10 11.80 -15.25
C SER A 248 3.34 12.27 -16.52
N ALA A 249 2.03 12.14 -16.53
CA ALA A 249 1.17 12.52 -17.65
C ALA A 249 0.69 13.99 -17.61
N ARG A 250 1.27 14.84 -16.73
CA ARG A 250 0.89 16.25 -16.56
C ARG A 250 1.94 17.18 -17.11
#